data_3dab5c86d5cedbd1ee5e05447c4d320f
#
_entry.id   3dab5c86d5cedbd1ee5e05447c4d320f
#
_cell.length_a   1.000
_cell.length_b   1.000
_cell.length_c   1.000
_cell.angle_alpha   90.00
_cell.angle_beta   90.00
_cell.angle_gamma   90.00
#
_symmetry.space_group_name_H-M   'P 1'
#
loop_
_entity.id
_entity.type
_entity.pdbx_description
1 polymer ?
#
loop_
_entity_poly.entity_id
_entity_poly.type
_entity_poly.pdbx_seq_one_letter_code
_entity_poly.pdbx_strand_id
1 'polypeptide(L)'
;MFHEYSKILVPVDGSNEARLAFEKAIEVAKRNRAQVLIAHIIDTRVLQTPTGFEGNFNEEIQRQTENLFQEYRQYAQEHDFNDIDFVLEYGSPKVYISKNIPKDYQIDLIMMGATGLNAVERLFIGSVSEYVIRNASCDVLVVRTDLENQRA
;
A
#
# COMPACT_ATOMS: atom_id res chain seq x y z
N MET A 1 -1.34 23.87 -16.49
CA MET A 1 -0.09 23.10 -16.40
C MET A 1 -0.29 21.90 -15.49
N PHE A 2 0.05 20.71 -15.95
CA PHE A 2 -0.14 19.51 -15.17
C PHE A 2 0.97 19.35 -14.16
N HIS A 3 0.57 18.95 -12.97
CA HIS A 3 1.44 18.80 -11.84
C HIS A 3 2.03 17.39 -11.84
N GLU A 4 3.33 17.28 -11.68
CA GLU A 4 3.95 15.96 -11.50
C GLU A 4 3.80 15.52 -10.07
N TYR A 5 3.60 14.22 -9.86
CA TYR A 5 3.55 13.68 -8.50
C TYR A 5 4.95 13.64 -7.90
N SER A 6 5.04 13.96 -6.62
CA SER A 6 6.31 13.99 -5.89
C SER A 6 6.46 12.81 -4.93
N LYS A 7 5.36 12.33 -4.36
CA LYS A 7 5.42 11.29 -3.35
C LYS A 7 4.20 10.39 -3.41
N ILE A 8 4.43 9.13 -3.70
CA ILE A 8 3.39 8.14 -3.93
C ILE A 8 3.32 7.19 -2.74
N LEU A 9 2.14 7.04 -2.15
CA LEU A 9 1.89 6.06 -1.10
C LEU A 9 1.34 4.78 -1.73
N VAL A 10 1.95 3.64 -1.38
CA VAL A 10 1.43 2.33 -1.77
C VAL A 10 1.17 1.52 -0.50
N PRO A 11 -0.08 1.39 -0.08
CA PRO A 11 -0.41 0.51 1.04
C PRO A 11 -0.35 -0.95 0.61
N VAL A 12 0.23 -1.80 1.44
CA VAL A 12 0.41 -3.22 1.15
C VAL A 12 -0.13 -4.06 2.30
N ASP A 13 -0.74 -5.18 1.96
CA ASP A 13 -1.34 -6.11 2.93
C ASP A 13 -0.91 -7.56 2.70
N GLY A 14 0.10 -7.77 1.86
CA GLY A 14 0.56 -9.09 1.48
C GLY A 14 -0.20 -9.71 0.32
N SER A 15 -1.24 -9.03 -0.19
CA SER A 15 -2.02 -9.54 -1.32
C SER A 15 -1.30 -9.35 -2.64
N ASN A 16 -1.68 -10.15 -3.64
CA ASN A 16 -1.20 -10.00 -5.00
C ASN A 16 -1.68 -8.68 -5.62
N GLU A 17 -2.88 -8.24 -5.27
CA GLU A 17 -3.45 -6.98 -5.74
C GLU A 17 -2.59 -5.80 -5.31
N ALA A 18 -2.14 -5.79 -4.05
CA ALA A 18 -1.25 -4.75 -3.55
C ALA A 18 0.09 -4.79 -4.27
N ARG A 19 0.60 -6.01 -4.54
CA ARG A 19 1.86 -6.16 -5.25
C ARG A 19 1.78 -5.60 -6.66
N LEU A 20 0.71 -5.87 -7.39
CA LEU A 20 0.53 -5.33 -8.75
C LEU A 20 0.42 -3.81 -8.74
N ALA A 21 -0.27 -3.25 -7.74
CA ALA A 21 -0.32 -1.80 -7.57
C ALA A 21 1.06 -1.21 -7.31
N PHE A 22 1.87 -1.89 -6.51
CA PHE A 22 3.25 -1.48 -6.25
C PHE A 22 4.09 -1.50 -7.53
N GLU A 23 4.00 -2.58 -8.31
CA GLU A 23 4.78 -2.69 -9.55
C GLU A 23 4.43 -1.56 -10.51
N LYS A 24 3.16 -1.22 -10.62
CA LYS A 24 2.73 -0.09 -11.43
C LYS A 24 3.20 1.24 -10.84
N ALA A 25 3.20 1.35 -9.52
CA ALA A 25 3.66 2.57 -8.84
C ALA A 25 5.13 2.87 -9.12
N ILE A 26 5.97 1.85 -9.22
CA ILE A 26 7.38 2.04 -9.57
C ILE A 26 7.50 2.70 -10.94
N GLU A 27 6.70 2.26 -11.91
CA GLU A 27 6.73 2.87 -13.26
C GLU A 27 6.22 4.31 -13.24
N VAL A 28 5.15 4.58 -12.50
CA VAL A 28 4.64 5.95 -12.37
C VAL A 28 5.67 6.84 -11.67
N ALA A 29 6.31 6.32 -10.62
CA ALA A 29 7.32 7.07 -9.88
C ALA A 29 8.52 7.42 -10.76
N LYS A 30 8.96 6.49 -11.61
CA LYS A 30 10.06 6.77 -12.54
C LYS A 30 9.71 7.91 -13.48
N ARG A 31 8.51 7.90 -14.05
CA ARG A 31 8.09 8.94 -15.00
C ARG A 31 7.94 10.30 -14.33
N ASN A 32 7.54 10.32 -13.06
CA ASN A 32 7.31 11.56 -12.33
C ASN A 32 8.51 12.00 -11.48
N ARG A 33 9.56 11.18 -11.42
CA ARG A 33 10.69 11.39 -10.49
C ARG A 33 10.20 11.48 -9.04
N ALA A 34 9.24 10.63 -8.70
CA ALA A 34 8.61 10.63 -7.39
C ALA A 34 9.27 9.64 -6.45
N GLN A 35 9.12 9.89 -5.16
CA GLN A 35 9.47 8.94 -4.12
C GLN A 35 8.28 8.00 -3.87
N VAL A 36 8.56 6.76 -3.53
CA VAL A 36 7.52 5.79 -3.14
C VAL A 36 7.63 5.48 -1.66
N LEU A 37 6.52 5.59 -0.95
CA LEU A 37 6.42 5.16 0.44
C LEU A 37 5.52 3.92 0.50
N ILE A 38 6.09 2.82 0.96
CA ILE A 38 5.34 1.57 1.17
C ILE A 38 4.85 1.56 2.61
N ALA A 39 3.56 1.38 2.81
CA ALA A 39 2.97 1.35 4.15
C ALA A 39 2.26 0.04 4.40
N HIS A 40 2.55 -0.57 5.54
CA HIS A 40 1.83 -1.72 6.04
C HIS A 40 1.16 -1.33 7.35
N ILE A 41 -0.16 -1.42 7.41
CA ILE A 41 -0.93 -1.03 8.59
C ILE A 41 -1.53 -2.29 9.21
N ILE A 42 -1.12 -2.58 10.43
CA ILE A 42 -1.68 -3.70 11.19
C ILE A 42 -3.00 -3.24 11.80
N ASP A 43 -4.08 -3.88 11.39
CA ASP A 43 -5.40 -3.58 11.92
C ASP A 43 -5.45 -3.96 13.41
N THR A 44 -5.63 -2.96 14.26
CA THR A 44 -5.62 -3.18 15.71
C THR A 44 -6.76 -4.06 16.20
N ARG A 45 -7.82 -4.23 15.42
CA ARG A 45 -8.89 -5.16 15.78
C ARG A 45 -8.40 -6.60 15.84
N VAL A 46 -7.39 -6.94 15.06
CA VAL A 46 -6.76 -8.27 15.08
C VAL A 46 -6.03 -8.51 16.40
N LEU A 47 -5.52 -7.45 17.02
CA LEU A 47 -4.76 -7.52 18.26
C LEU A 47 -5.66 -7.63 19.51
N GLN A 48 -6.97 -7.46 19.36
CA GLN A 48 -7.92 -7.49 20.47
C GLN A 48 -8.49 -8.87 20.76
N THR A 49 -7.97 -9.90 20.11
CA THR A 49 -8.40 -11.26 20.38
C THR A 49 -7.80 -11.77 21.69
N PRO A 50 -8.52 -12.61 22.47
CA PRO A 50 -8.03 -13.08 23.76
C PRO A 50 -6.72 -13.85 23.72
N THR A 51 -6.31 -14.31 22.57
CA THR A 51 -5.08 -15.08 22.39
C THR A 51 -3.93 -14.23 21.87
N GLY A 52 -4.12 -12.91 21.68
CA GLY A 52 -3.24 -12.09 20.86
C GLY A 52 -2.13 -11.36 21.58
N PHE A 53 -1.94 -11.61 22.86
CA PHE A 53 -1.12 -10.69 23.57
C PHE A 53 0.06 -11.18 24.23
N GLU A 54 0.85 -11.92 23.57
CA GLU A 54 2.15 -12.25 24.13
C GLU A 54 3.20 -11.48 23.36
N GLY A 55 4.32 -11.16 23.97
CA GLY A 55 5.42 -10.44 23.35
C GLY A 55 5.87 -11.08 22.03
N ASN A 56 5.73 -12.40 21.93
CA ASN A 56 6.05 -13.15 20.72
C ASN A 56 5.20 -12.78 19.52
N PHE A 57 3.98 -12.30 19.73
CA PHE A 57 3.09 -11.92 18.65
C PHE A 57 3.58 -10.66 17.94
N ASN A 58 4.04 -9.67 18.69
CA ASN A 58 4.60 -8.45 18.13
C ASN A 58 5.91 -8.72 17.37
N GLU A 59 6.74 -9.59 17.89
CA GLU A 59 7.97 -9.99 17.21
C GLU A 59 7.66 -10.70 15.89
N GLU A 60 6.63 -11.54 15.88
CA GLU A 60 6.21 -12.25 14.68
C GLU A 60 5.67 -11.27 13.61
N ILE A 61 4.87 -10.29 14.02
CA ILE A 61 4.38 -9.26 13.10
C ILE A 61 5.54 -8.48 12.49
N GLN A 62 6.50 -8.08 13.32
CA GLN A 62 7.67 -7.33 12.84
C GLN A 62 8.49 -8.16 11.87
N ARG A 63 8.69 -9.43 12.17
CA ARG A 63 9.45 -10.33 11.29
C ARG A 63 8.75 -10.52 9.94
N GLN A 64 7.43 -10.74 9.96
CA GLN A 64 6.65 -10.88 8.73
C GLN A 64 6.67 -9.60 7.91
N THR A 65 6.58 -8.46 8.57
CA THR A 65 6.63 -7.15 7.90
C THR A 65 7.99 -6.91 7.27
N GLU A 66 9.07 -7.22 7.99
CA GLU A 66 10.42 -7.12 7.45
C GLU A 66 10.60 -7.97 6.20
N ASN A 67 10.09 -9.21 6.22
CA ASN A 67 10.15 -10.08 5.05
C ASN A 67 9.37 -9.53 3.88
N LEU A 68 8.18 -8.99 4.16
CA LEU A 68 7.34 -8.37 3.13
C LEU A 68 8.03 -7.17 2.51
N PHE A 69 8.57 -6.29 3.34
CA PHE A 69 9.27 -5.09 2.86
C PHE A 69 10.53 -5.46 2.07
N GLN A 70 11.21 -6.51 2.47
CA GLN A 70 12.40 -6.96 1.76
C GLN A 70 12.07 -7.41 0.33
N GLU A 71 10.94 -8.08 0.13
CA GLU A 71 10.48 -8.45 -1.20
C GLU A 71 10.25 -7.23 -2.08
N TYR A 72 9.61 -6.21 -1.53
CA TYR A 72 9.38 -4.97 -2.27
C TYR A 72 10.68 -4.21 -2.56
N ARG A 73 11.58 -4.19 -1.59
CA ARG A 73 12.88 -3.53 -1.77
C ARG A 73 13.68 -4.21 -2.87
N GLN A 74 13.66 -5.53 -2.88
CA GLN A 74 14.38 -6.30 -3.91
C GLN A 74 13.83 -6.02 -5.30
N TYR A 75 12.51 -6.00 -5.45
CA TYR A 75 11.87 -5.67 -6.72
C TYR A 75 12.32 -4.29 -7.21
N ALA A 76 12.28 -3.31 -6.31
CA ALA A 76 12.68 -1.93 -6.67
C ALA A 76 14.13 -1.89 -7.15
N GLN A 77 15.03 -2.58 -6.46
CA GLN A 77 16.44 -2.64 -6.85
C GLN A 77 16.63 -3.30 -8.22
N GLU A 78 15.90 -4.36 -8.48
CA GLU A 78 15.98 -5.07 -9.76
C GLU A 78 15.45 -4.22 -10.92
N HIS A 79 14.64 -3.21 -10.62
CA HIS A 79 14.09 -2.29 -11.62
C HIS A 79 14.73 -0.92 -11.55
N ASP A 80 15.90 -0.81 -10.95
CA ASP A 80 16.70 0.42 -10.89
C ASP A 80 15.97 1.58 -10.22
N PHE A 81 15.17 1.28 -9.18
CA PHE A 81 14.46 2.29 -8.44
C PHE A 81 14.92 2.29 -6.97
N ASN A 82 15.50 3.40 -6.52
CA ASN A 82 16.09 3.49 -5.19
C ASN A 82 15.39 4.46 -4.23
N ASP A 83 14.48 5.29 -4.75
CA ASP A 83 13.84 6.31 -3.93
C ASP A 83 12.58 5.77 -3.27
N ILE A 84 12.77 4.79 -2.38
CA ILE A 84 11.69 4.03 -1.73
C ILE A 84 11.94 3.97 -0.22
N ASP A 85 10.87 4.21 0.54
CA ASP A 85 10.86 4.11 2.00
C ASP A 85 9.73 3.20 2.47
N PHE A 86 9.77 2.82 3.73
CA PHE A 86 8.84 1.86 4.32
C PHE A 86 8.36 2.35 5.67
N VAL A 87 7.09 2.12 5.97
CA VAL A 87 6.51 2.45 7.28
C VAL A 87 5.56 1.35 7.72
N LEU A 88 5.66 0.97 9.00
CA LEU A 88 4.75 0.06 9.66
C LEU A 88 3.95 0.86 10.69
N GLU A 89 2.63 0.77 10.61
CA GLU A 89 1.74 1.45 11.54
C GLU A 89 0.71 0.47 12.11
N TYR A 90 0.18 0.82 13.27
CA TYR A 90 -0.86 0.05 13.96
C TYR A 90 -2.09 0.92 14.10
N GLY A 91 -3.23 0.45 13.62
CA GLY A 91 -4.46 1.22 13.69
C GLY A 91 -5.49 0.79 12.67
N SER A 92 -6.32 1.74 12.26
CA SER A 92 -7.31 1.50 11.21
C SER A 92 -6.67 1.73 9.84
N PRO A 93 -6.58 0.69 8.98
CA PRO A 93 -6.00 0.86 7.65
C PRO A 93 -6.66 1.98 6.85
N LYS A 94 -8.00 2.04 6.83
CA LYS A 94 -8.70 3.06 6.03
C LYS A 94 -8.38 4.48 6.48
N VAL A 95 -8.22 4.72 7.76
CA VAL A 95 -7.91 6.05 8.28
C VAL A 95 -6.45 6.42 8.04
N TYR A 96 -5.54 5.49 8.33
CA TYR A 96 -4.11 5.74 8.11
C TYR A 96 -3.79 5.98 6.64
N ILE A 97 -4.37 5.20 5.74
CA ILE A 97 -4.10 5.34 4.31
C ILE A 97 -4.68 6.63 3.75
N SER A 98 -5.90 7.00 4.18
CA SER A 98 -6.57 8.18 3.62
C SER A 98 -6.15 9.49 4.24
N LYS A 99 -5.77 9.49 5.52
CA LYS A 99 -5.55 10.73 6.27
C LYS A 99 -4.20 10.85 6.94
N ASN A 100 -3.85 9.91 7.84
CA ASN A 100 -2.67 10.09 8.69
C ASN A 100 -1.36 10.07 7.89
N ILE A 101 -1.15 9.05 7.08
CA ILE A 101 0.09 8.92 6.32
C ILE A 101 0.21 10.01 5.24
N PRO A 102 -0.85 10.30 4.46
CA PRO A 102 -0.73 11.38 3.49
C PRO A 102 -0.38 12.73 4.12
N LYS A 103 -0.92 13.03 5.29
CA LYS A 103 -0.60 14.27 5.99
C LYS A 103 0.84 14.27 6.53
N ASP A 104 1.21 13.20 7.24
CA ASP A 104 2.50 13.15 7.93
C ASP A 104 3.68 13.06 6.96
N TYR A 105 3.48 12.45 5.81
CA TYR A 105 4.53 12.24 4.82
C TYR A 105 4.34 13.07 3.54
N GLN A 106 3.34 13.92 3.51
CA GLN A 106 3.07 14.83 2.36
C GLN A 106 2.86 14.07 1.05
N ILE A 107 2.01 13.06 1.12
CA ILE A 107 1.68 12.23 -0.04
C ILE A 107 0.76 13.00 -0.99
N ASP A 108 1.06 12.97 -2.28
CA ASP A 108 0.20 13.60 -3.30
C ASP A 108 -0.47 12.60 -4.24
N LEU A 109 -0.13 11.33 -4.15
CA LEU A 109 -0.82 10.27 -4.88
C LEU A 109 -0.84 8.98 -4.04
N ILE A 110 -2.01 8.36 -3.93
CA ILE A 110 -2.13 7.02 -3.35
C ILE A 110 -2.38 6.05 -4.50
N MET A 111 -1.59 4.99 -4.60
CA MET A 111 -1.80 3.92 -5.57
C MET A 111 -2.07 2.62 -4.82
N MET A 112 -3.22 2.02 -5.05
CA MET A 112 -3.64 0.82 -4.34
C MET A 112 -4.45 -0.09 -5.24
N GLY A 113 -4.51 -1.36 -4.86
CA GLY A 113 -5.36 -2.31 -5.57
C GLY A 113 -6.83 -2.05 -5.32
N ALA A 114 -7.67 -2.48 -6.24
CA ALA A 114 -9.11 -2.32 -6.10
C ALA A 114 -9.67 -3.13 -4.94
N THR A 115 -9.06 -4.27 -4.64
CA THR A 115 -9.48 -5.19 -3.59
C THR A 115 -8.25 -5.72 -2.85
N GLY A 116 -8.49 -6.37 -1.72
CA GLY A 116 -7.43 -7.04 -0.96
C GLY A 116 -7.49 -8.56 -1.13
N LEU A 117 -7.21 -9.27 -0.05
CA LEU A 117 -7.01 -10.73 -0.06
C LEU A 117 -8.21 -11.58 -0.50
N ASN A 118 -9.43 -11.05 -0.40
CA ASN A 118 -10.65 -11.82 -0.65
C ASN A 118 -11.42 -11.35 -1.88
N ALA A 119 -10.73 -10.86 -2.88
CA ALA A 119 -11.36 -10.41 -4.11
C ALA A 119 -11.99 -11.56 -4.87
N VAL A 120 -13.29 -11.50 -5.15
CA VAL A 120 -14.00 -12.53 -5.87
C VAL A 120 -14.60 -12.07 -7.19
N GLU A 121 -14.73 -10.77 -7.41
CA GLU A 121 -15.32 -10.25 -8.64
C GLU A 121 -14.49 -9.11 -9.20
N ARG A 122 -14.37 -9.06 -10.53
CA ARG A 122 -13.52 -8.07 -11.20
C ARG A 122 -14.03 -6.64 -11.10
N LEU A 123 -15.32 -6.44 -10.82
CA LEU A 123 -15.88 -5.09 -10.65
C LEU A 123 -16.00 -4.68 -9.19
N PHE A 124 -15.61 -5.56 -8.28
CA PHE A 124 -15.71 -5.31 -6.86
C PHE A 124 -14.61 -4.36 -6.40
N ILE A 125 -14.99 -3.35 -5.64
CA ILE A 125 -14.04 -2.47 -4.95
C ILE A 125 -14.15 -2.76 -3.46
N GLY A 126 -13.01 -3.08 -2.81
CA GLY A 126 -12.98 -3.43 -1.40
C GLY A 126 -13.35 -2.25 -0.51
N SER A 127 -13.71 -2.54 0.72
CA SER A 127 -14.16 -1.51 1.68
C SER A 127 -13.08 -0.48 1.99
N VAL A 128 -11.83 -0.90 2.08
CA VAL A 128 -10.72 0.02 2.33
C VAL A 128 -10.53 0.95 1.13
N SER A 129 -10.50 0.39 -0.07
CA SER A 129 -10.33 1.18 -1.30
C SER A 129 -11.46 2.19 -1.48
N GLU A 130 -12.70 1.77 -1.25
CA GLU A 130 -13.84 2.66 -1.35
C GLU A 130 -13.74 3.81 -0.34
N TYR A 131 -13.38 3.51 0.90
CA TYR A 131 -13.22 4.54 1.92
C TYR A 131 -12.13 5.54 1.54
N VAL A 132 -11.00 5.04 1.04
CA VAL A 132 -9.87 5.90 0.64
C VAL A 132 -10.27 6.81 -0.51
N ILE A 133 -10.95 6.27 -1.53
CA ILE A 133 -11.43 7.08 -2.65
C ILE A 133 -12.30 8.24 -2.17
N ARG A 134 -13.17 7.99 -1.21
CA ARG A 134 -14.11 9.00 -0.72
C ARG A 134 -13.48 10.02 0.23
N ASN A 135 -12.45 9.62 0.97
CA ASN A 135 -11.96 10.41 2.10
C ASN A 135 -10.54 10.93 1.96
N ALA A 136 -9.78 10.50 0.97
CA ALA A 136 -8.42 10.95 0.81
C ALA A 136 -8.35 12.42 0.44
N SER A 137 -7.32 13.11 0.93
CA SER A 137 -7.08 14.51 0.63
C SER A 137 -6.19 14.72 -0.59
N CYS A 138 -5.77 13.63 -1.23
CA CYS A 138 -4.94 13.68 -2.43
C CYS A 138 -5.52 12.76 -3.50
N ASP A 139 -4.90 12.74 -4.66
CA ASP A 139 -5.34 11.87 -5.76
C ASP A 139 -5.18 10.40 -5.39
N VAL A 140 -6.10 9.58 -5.88
CA VAL A 140 -6.10 8.13 -5.64
C VAL A 140 -6.20 7.43 -6.99
N LEU A 141 -5.24 6.55 -7.27
CA LEU A 141 -5.26 5.72 -8.45
C LEU A 141 -5.49 4.28 -8.00
N VAL A 142 -6.62 3.72 -8.41
CA VAL A 142 -6.97 2.33 -8.09
C VAL A 142 -6.54 1.44 -9.23
N VAL A 143 -5.64 0.50 -8.93
CA VAL A 143 -5.10 -0.41 -9.93
C VAL A 143 -5.96 -1.66 -9.98
N ARG A 144 -6.50 -1.93 -11.13
CA ARG A 144 -7.31 -3.12 -11.33
C ARG A 144 -6.40 -4.31 -11.62
N THR A 145 -6.80 -5.46 -11.13
CA THR A 145 -6.00 -6.67 -11.23
C THR A 145 -6.67 -7.71 -12.12
N ASP A 146 -7.39 -7.25 -13.13
CA ASP A 146 -7.97 -8.15 -14.13
C ASP A 146 -6.89 -8.68 -15.08
N LEU A 147 -7.28 -9.59 -15.96
CA LEU A 147 -6.35 -10.25 -16.87
C LEU A 147 -5.59 -9.29 -17.77
N GLU A 148 -6.20 -8.18 -18.15
CA GLU A 148 -5.57 -7.20 -19.05
C GLU A 148 -4.42 -6.49 -18.33
N ASN A 149 -4.63 -6.09 -17.08
CA ASN A 149 -3.58 -5.50 -16.30
C ASN A 149 -2.44 -6.49 -16.01
N GLN A 150 -2.78 -7.75 -15.82
CA GLN A 150 -1.77 -8.77 -15.57
C GLN A 150 -0.88 -9.04 -16.78
N ARG A 151 -1.36 -8.75 -17.97
CA ARG A 151 -0.61 -8.93 -19.21
C ARG A 151 0.28 -7.73 -19.55
N ALA A 152 -0.02 -6.63 -18.96
CA ALA A 152 0.77 -5.45 -19.19
C ALA A 152 2.07 -5.52 -18.40
#